data_96c335c6c2eee755b38945645bd458a6
#
_entry.id   96c335c6c2eee755b38945645bd458a6
#
_cell.length_a   1.000
_cell.length_b   1.000
_cell.length_c   1.000
_cell.angle_alpha   90.00
_cell.angle_beta   90.00
_cell.angle_gamma   90.00
#
_symmetry.space_group_name_H-M   'P 1'
#
loop_
_entity.id
_entity.type
_entity.pdbx_description
1 polymer ?
#
loop_
_entity_poly.entity_id
_entity_poly.type
_entity_poly.pdbx_seq_one_letter_code
_entity_poly.pdbx_strand_id
1 'polypeptide(L)'
;GQLEIRSISEALDDVAEYAQKMLMNDAELKAMEKRKKADDKAKKKAQKQLAKKLSSDISKDVDENKTPHDQPSSNEHDRKPRLFVIDFNGSVDAHEVDNFREEVTAVLITADSCDEVLVNVESGGGVVHGYGLAASQLERIKAKGLKLTICVDKVAASGGYMMACVADKIVCANFAIIGSIGVIAQMPNFNKLLKKNDIDFEQHTAGDFKRTLTVFGENNDEGRAKFKAELEEVHGMFKNFVSRNRPTLDIEKVATGE
;
A
#
# COMPACT_ATOMS: atom_id res chain seq x y z
N GLY A 1 -0.69 -16.10 4.26
CA GLY A 1 0.18 -16.38 3.12
C GLY A 1 1.63 -16.32 3.53
N GLN A 2 2.53 -16.84 2.72
CA GLN A 2 3.96 -16.73 2.97
C GLN A 2 4.46 -15.47 2.25
N LEU A 3 5.17 -14.57 2.95
CA LEU A 3 5.76 -13.37 2.36
C LEU A 3 6.84 -13.79 1.35
N GLU A 4 6.74 -13.32 0.12
CA GLU A 4 7.73 -13.54 -0.94
C GLU A 4 8.39 -12.22 -1.32
N ILE A 5 9.72 -12.20 -1.35
CA ILE A 5 10.50 -11.02 -1.75
C ILE A 5 11.28 -11.37 -3.01
N ARG A 6 11.11 -10.56 -4.07
CA ARG A 6 11.78 -10.74 -5.36
C ARG A 6 12.60 -9.52 -5.73
N SER A 7 13.72 -9.73 -6.40
CA SER A 7 14.51 -8.65 -7.01
C SER A 7 13.94 -8.31 -8.39
N ILE A 8 13.27 -7.16 -8.50
CA ILE A 8 12.77 -6.66 -9.79
C ILE A 8 13.94 -6.28 -10.72
N SER A 9 15.01 -5.73 -10.15
CA SER A 9 16.21 -5.37 -10.93
C SER A 9 16.85 -6.57 -11.59
N GLU A 10 16.99 -7.71 -10.87
CA GLU A 10 17.51 -8.95 -11.46
C GLU A 10 16.61 -9.48 -12.57
N ALA A 11 15.29 -9.46 -12.39
CA ALA A 11 14.35 -9.88 -13.42
C ALA A 11 14.44 -9.01 -14.70
N LEU A 12 14.62 -7.71 -14.55
CA LEU A 12 14.82 -6.79 -15.68
C LEU A 12 16.15 -7.02 -16.38
N ASP A 13 17.22 -7.26 -15.63
CA ASP A 13 18.54 -7.58 -16.18
C ASP A 13 18.50 -8.89 -16.97
N ASP A 14 17.80 -9.92 -16.49
CA ASP A 14 17.61 -11.19 -17.20
C ASP A 14 16.86 -11.01 -18.52
N VAL A 15 15.79 -10.20 -18.53
CA VAL A 15 15.05 -9.87 -19.76
C VAL A 15 15.93 -9.10 -20.75
N ALA A 16 16.70 -8.13 -20.28
CA ALA A 16 17.61 -7.36 -21.11
C ALA A 16 18.70 -8.24 -21.72
N GLU A 17 19.29 -9.13 -20.93
CA GLU A 17 20.28 -10.10 -21.39
C GLU A 17 19.71 -11.05 -22.43
N TYR A 18 18.49 -11.58 -22.20
CA TYR A 18 17.81 -12.43 -23.15
C TYR A 18 17.58 -11.72 -24.49
N ALA A 19 17.04 -10.49 -24.45
CA ALA A 19 16.80 -9.69 -25.66
C ALA A 19 18.10 -9.39 -26.43
N GLN A 20 19.18 -9.06 -25.72
CA GLN A 20 20.49 -8.85 -26.33
C GLN A 20 21.03 -10.11 -27.01
N LYS A 21 20.93 -11.27 -26.36
CA LYS A 21 21.36 -12.54 -26.94
C LYS A 21 20.64 -12.90 -28.23
N MET A 22 19.33 -12.59 -28.31
CA MET A 22 18.52 -12.86 -29.51
C MET A 22 18.92 -11.97 -30.72
N LEU A 23 19.56 -10.83 -30.48
CA LEU A 23 20.01 -9.90 -31.52
C LEU A 23 21.47 -10.07 -31.94
N MET A 24 22.24 -10.91 -31.24
CA MET A 24 23.68 -11.12 -31.45
C MET A 24 23.97 -12.33 -32.34
N ASN A 25 25.05 -12.24 -33.11
CA ASN A 25 25.60 -13.39 -33.82
C ASN A 25 26.47 -14.25 -32.88
N ASP A 26 26.86 -15.46 -33.33
CA ASP A 26 27.63 -16.44 -32.53
C ASP A 26 28.98 -15.90 -32.00
N ALA A 27 29.60 -15.00 -32.73
CA ALA A 27 30.89 -14.42 -32.33
C ALA A 27 30.70 -13.37 -31.22
N GLU A 28 29.66 -12.59 -31.33
CA GLU A 28 29.25 -11.56 -30.33
C GLU A 28 28.78 -12.21 -29.03
N LEU A 29 27.99 -13.30 -29.14
CA LEU A 29 27.55 -14.10 -27.99
C LEU A 29 28.73 -14.65 -27.19
N LYS A 30 29.73 -15.26 -27.86
CA LYS A 30 30.94 -15.77 -27.21
C LYS A 30 31.76 -14.65 -26.54
N ALA A 31 31.83 -13.49 -27.16
CA ALA A 31 32.52 -12.33 -26.59
C ALA A 31 31.81 -11.81 -25.34
N MET A 32 30.46 -11.72 -25.37
CA MET A 32 29.63 -11.29 -24.24
C MET A 32 29.78 -12.26 -23.06
N GLU A 33 29.65 -13.56 -23.28
CA GLU A 33 29.84 -14.59 -22.24
C GLU A 33 31.21 -14.52 -21.56
N LYS A 34 32.26 -14.27 -22.36
CA LYS A 34 33.62 -14.11 -21.83
C LYS A 34 33.75 -12.86 -20.95
N ARG A 35 33.13 -11.75 -21.35
CA ARG A 35 33.10 -10.53 -20.54
C ARG A 35 32.31 -10.77 -19.24
N LYS A 36 31.13 -11.36 -19.31
CA LYS A 36 30.30 -11.67 -18.12
C LYS A 36 31.06 -12.55 -17.12
N LYS A 37 31.72 -13.61 -17.58
CA LYS A 37 32.55 -14.47 -16.70
C LYS A 37 33.70 -13.69 -16.04
N ALA A 38 34.30 -12.73 -16.75
CA ALA A 38 35.37 -11.90 -16.19
C ALA A 38 34.83 -10.93 -15.12
N ASP A 39 33.68 -10.29 -15.40
CA ASP A 39 33.02 -9.37 -14.45
C ASP A 39 32.51 -10.07 -13.20
N ASP A 40 31.89 -11.24 -13.34
CA ASP A 40 31.44 -12.05 -12.20
C ASP A 40 32.63 -12.50 -11.31
N LYS A 41 33.74 -12.83 -11.95
CA LYS A 41 34.97 -13.18 -11.21
C LYS A 41 35.56 -11.97 -10.47
N ALA A 42 35.50 -10.79 -11.09
CA ALA A 42 35.93 -9.55 -10.47
C ALA A 42 35.02 -9.14 -9.31
N LYS A 43 33.69 -9.22 -9.49
CA LYS A 43 32.68 -8.96 -8.43
C LYS A 43 32.86 -9.90 -7.24
N LYS A 44 33.00 -11.21 -7.47
CA LYS A 44 33.27 -12.21 -6.41
C LYS A 44 34.56 -11.93 -5.66
N LYS A 45 35.62 -11.48 -6.36
CA LYS A 45 36.89 -11.13 -5.73
C LYS A 45 36.76 -9.87 -4.87
N ALA A 46 36.07 -8.84 -5.36
CA ALA A 46 35.80 -7.61 -4.61
C ALA A 46 34.93 -7.89 -3.35
N GLN A 47 33.88 -8.72 -3.49
CA GLN A 47 33.05 -9.12 -2.36
C GLN A 47 33.83 -9.89 -1.29
N LYS A 48 34.73 -10.81 -1.70
CA LYS A 48 35.60 -11.52 -0.74
C LYS A 48 36.60 -10.60 -0.04
N GLN A 49 37.09 -9.58 -0.74
CA GLN A 49 37.99 -8.58 -0.12
C GLN A 49 37.24 -7.68 0.87
N LEU A 50 36.00 -7.28 0.52
CA LEU A 50 35.15 -6.50 1.40
C LEU A 50 34.77 -7.30 2.68
N ALA A 51 34.35 -8.55 2.50
CA ALA A 51 34.06 -9.45 3.62
C ALA A 51 35.26 -9.68 4.54
N LYS A 52 36.48 -9.78 3.98
CA LYS A 52 37.70 -9.89 4.79
C LYS A 52 38.02 -8.59 5.53
N LYS A 53 37.78 -7.43 4.95
CA LYS A 53 37.96 -6.15 5.64
C LYS A 53 36.97 -6.00 6.79
N LEU A 54 35.67 -6.28 6.55
CA LEU A 54 34.67 -6.27 7.63
C LEU A 54 34.99 -7.24 8.77
N SER A 55 35.44 -8.45 8.47
CA SER A 55 35.81 -9.41 9.52
C SER A 55 37.09 -9.01 10.30
N SER A 56 38.01 -8.27 9.67
CA SER A 56 39.20 -7.76 10.34
C SER A 56 38.91 -6.53 11.22
N ASP A 57 37.90 -5.74 10.86
CA ASP A 57 37.51 -4.57 11.66
C ASP A 57 36.68 -5.01 12.89
N ILE A 58 35.81 -6.01 12.74
CA ILE A 58 35.05 -6.61 13.86
C ILE A 58 36.01 -7.26 14.91
N SER A 59 37.15 -7.80 14.47
CA SER A 59 38.11 -8.43 15.39
C SER A 59 39.03 -7.44 16.11
N LYS A 60 39.01 -6.15 15.76
CA LYS A 60 39.81 -5.11 16.43
C LYS A 60 39.04 -4.34 17.52
N ASP A 61 37.70 -4.43 17.52
CA ASP A 61 36.83 -3.73 18.46
C ASP A 61 36.39 -4.59 19.67
N VAL A 62 37.01 -5.75 19.89
CA VAL A 62 36.80 -6.54 21.10
C VAL A 62 37.88 -6.11 22.14
N ASP A 63 37.78 -4.86 22.61
CA ASP A 63 38.39 -4.45 23.86
C ASP A 63 37.30 -3.92 24.80
N GLU A 64 37.38 -4.37 26.04
CA GLU A 64 36.35 -4.43 27.06
C GLU A 64 35.76 -3.06 27.46
N ASN A 65 34.46 -3.05 27.78
CA ASN A 65 33.70 -2.01 28.49
C ASN A 65 32.99 -0.92 27.66
N LYS A 66 32.00 -1.30 26.87
CA LYS A 66 30.87 -0.39 26.58
C LYS A 66 29.55 -1.14 26.46
N THR A 67 28.55 -0.66 27.21
CA THR A 67 27.16 -1.12 27.22
C THR A 67 26.47 -1.08 25.82
N PRO A 68 25.55 -2.01 25.47
CA PRO A 68 25.06 -2.22 24.10
C PRO A 68 23.95 -1.24 23.66
N HIS A 69 24.02 0.04 23.91
CA HIS A 69 22.88 0.92 23.60
C HIS A 69 23.18 2.20 22.82
N ASP A 70 24.43 2.49 22.46
CA ASP A 70 24.76 3.71 21.71
C ASP A 70 25.90 3.45 20.72
N GLN A 71 25.61 2.73 19.62
CA GLN A 71 26.46 2.82 18.42
C GLN A 71 25.58 3.11 17.21
N PRO A 72 25.72 4.29 16.56
CA PRO A 72 25.22 4.47 15.20
C PRO A 72 26.02 3.51 14.30
N SER A 73 25.34 2.61 13.60
CA SER A 73 25.96 1.69 12.65
C SER A 73 26.67 2.50 11.55
N SER A 74 28.00 2.54 11.61
CA SER A 74 28.87 3.34 10.74
C SER A 74 28.94 2.85 9.28
N ASN A 75 28.00 2.03 8.79
CA ASN A 75 27.94 1.50 7.42
C ASN A 75 26.70 1.90 6.63
N GLU A 76 25.86 2.82 7.14
CA GLU A 76 24.63 3.23 6.44
C GLU A 76 24.85 4.09 5.18
N HIS A 77 26.03 4.68 5.00
CA HIS A 77 26.24 5.70 3.96
C HIS A 77 26.80 5.20 2.63
N ASP A 78 27.14 3.91 2.49
CA ASP A 78 27.89 3.42 1.30
C ASP A 78 27.09 2.44 0.42
N ARG A 79 25.83 2.13 0.74
CA ARG A 79 24.97 1.29 -0.11
C ARG A 79 24.03 2.13 -0.98
N LYS A 80 23.73 1.61 -2.17
CA LYS A 80 22.71 2.23 -3.03
C LYS A 80 21.33 2.18 -2.37
N PRO A 81 20.55 3.28 -2.46
CA PRO A 81 19.15 3.27 -2.03
C PRO A 81 18.36 2.13 -2.70
N ARG A 82 17.47 1.52 -1.95
CA ARG A 82 16.53 0.49 -2.45
C ARG A 82 15.16 1.12 -2.66
N LEU A 83 14.46 0.65 -3.68
CA LEU A 83 13.05 0.92 -3.87
C LEU A 83 12.27 -0.36 -3.52
N PHE A 84 11.48 -0.30 -2.45
CA PHE A 84 10.54 -1.35 -2.10
C PHE A 84 9.26 -1.15 -2.90
N VAL A 85 8.81 -2.18 -3.59
CA VAL A 85 7.58 -2.15 -4.40
C VAL A 85 6.58 -3.12 -3.78
N ILE A 86 5.37 -2.62 -3.52
CA ILE A 86 4.25 -3.40 -2.99
C ILE A 86 3.07 -3.23 -3.96
N ASP A 87 2.35 -4.31 -4.23
CA ASP A 87 1.14 -4.29 -5.05
C ASP A 87 -0.10 -4.43 -4.15
N PHE A 88 -1.08 -3.53 -4.30
CA PHE A 88 -2.35 -3.60 -3.59
C PHE A 88 -3.51 -3.58 -4.59
N ASN A 89 -4.10 -4.75 -4.82
CA ASN A 89 -5.30 -4.93 -5.65
C ASN A 89 -6.50 -5.12 -4.71
N GLY A 90 -7.16 -4.01 -4.36
CA GLY A 90 -8.16 -4.00 -3.31
C GLY A 90 -9.55 -4.36 -3.81
N SER A 91 -10.18 -5.33 -3.16
CA SER A 91 -11.58 -5.72 -3.32
C SER A 91 -12.53 -4.83 -2.50
N VAL A 92 -13.84 -5.00 -2.67
CA VAL A 92 -14.86 -4.21 -1.97
C VAL A 92 -14.81 -4.42 -0.45
N ASP A 93 -14.53 -5.62 0.00
CA ASP A 93 -14.42 -5.98 1.43
C ASP A 93 -13.01 -5.74 2.02
N ALA A 94 -12.04 -5.36 1.16
CA ALA A 94 -10.67 -5.02 1.54
C ALA A 94 -9.93 -6.12 2.33
N HIS A 95 -10.22 -7.40 2.06
CA HIS A 95 -9.58 -8.52 2.78
C HIS A 95 -8.06 -8.58 2.53
N GLU A 96 -7.56 -7.96 1.46
CA GLU A 96 -6.14 -7.87 1.13
C GLU A 96 -5.33 -7.06 2.16
N VAL A 97 -6.02 -6.28 2.99
CA VAL A 97 -5.36 -5.40 3.97
C VAL A 97 -4.53 -6.17 5.00
N ASP A 98 -4.89 -7.42 5.30
CA ASP A 98 -4.11 -8.24 6.24
C ASP A 98 -2.73 -8.59 5.68
N ASN A 99 -2.66 -9.03 4.42
CA ASN A 99 -1.39 -9.28 3.74
C ASN A 99 -0.59 -7.97 3.56
N PHE A 100 -1.25 -6.90 3.14
CA PHE A 100 -0.64 -5.60 2.98
C PHE A 100 0.03 -5.09 4.27
N ARG A 101 -0.62 -5.31 5.41
CA ARG A 101 -0.05 -4.97 6.72
C ARG A 101 1.23 -5.74 7.04
N GLU A 102 1.30 -7.03 6.66
CA GLU A 102 2.50 -7.85 6.83
C GLU A 102 3.63 -7.34 5.91
N GLU A 103 3.34 -7.04 4.65
CA GLU A 103 4.28 -6.50 3.68
C GLU A 103 4.85 -5.14 4.12
N VAL A 104 3.99 -4.22 4.54
CA VAL A 104 4.41 -2.94 5.11
C VAL A 104 5.30 -3.15 6.34
N THR A 105 4.94 -4.07 7.21
CA THR A 105 5.74 -4.36 8.41
C THR A 105 7.12 -4.90 8.04
N ALA A 106 7.23 -5.80 7.04
CA ALA A 106 8.49 -6.30 6.54
C ALA A 106 9.37 -5.17 5.98
N VAL A 107 8.78 -4.26 5.20
CA VAL A 107 9.49 -3.05 4.73
C VAL A 107 9.99 -2.20 5.89
N LEU A 108 9.13 -1.94 6.88
CA LEU A 108 9.50 -1.10 8.04
C LEU A 108 10.63 -1.69 8.89
N ILE A 109 10.77 -3.02 8.92
CA ILE A 109 11.86 -3.71 9.64
C ILE A 109 13.16 -3.63 8.84
N THR A 110 13.10 -3.65 7.50
CA THR A 110 14.26 -3.83 6.62
C THR A 110 14.75 -2.56 5.94
N ALA A 111 13.89 -1.52 5.85
CA ALA A 111 14.22 -0.28 5.17
C ALA A 111 15.05 0.66 6.06
N ASP A 112 16.04 1.31 5.44
CA ASP A 112 16.83 2.38 6.03
C ASP A 112 16.34 3.75 5.53
N SER A 113 16.83 4.82 6.14
CA SER A 113 16.39 6.19 5.87
C SER A 113 16.61 6.68 4.42
N CYS A 114 17.54 6.05 3.69
CA CYS A 114 17.81 6.38 2.28
C CYS A 114 16.92 5.61 1.28
N ASP A 115 16.11 4.65 1.76
CA ASP A 115 15.24 3.84 0.92
C ASP A 115 13.92 4.54 0.63
N GLU A 116 13.26 4.13 -0.44
CA GLU A 116 11.95 4.63 -0.86
C GLU A 116 10.95 3.47 -0.97
N VAL A 117 9.67 3.79 -0.85
CA VAL A 117 8.58 2.83 -1.02
C VAL A 117 7.68 3.28 -2.15
N LEU A 118 7.34 2.35 -3.03
CA LEU A 118 6.36 2.52 -4.08
C LEU A 118 5.24 1.50 -3.87
N VAL A 119 4.00 1.98 -3.88
CA VAL A 119 2.84 1.09 -3.82
C VAL A 119 2.01 1.26 -5.09
N ASN A 120 1.83 0.18 -5.83
CA ASN A 120 0.88 0.12 -6.93
C ASN A 120 -0.51 -0.12 -6.35
N VAL A 121 -1.44 0.81 -6.56
CA VAL A 121 -2.80 0.70 -6.07
C VAL A 121 -3.75 0.52 -7.25
N GLU A 122 -4.51 -0.57 -7.23
CA GLU A 122 -5.63 -0.79 -8.13
C GLU A 122 -6.87 -1.11 -7.30
N SER A 123 -7.77 -0.14 -7.09
CA SER A 123 -9.00 -0.33 -6.34
C SER A 123 -10.05 0.73 -6.62
N GLY A 124 -11.30 0.29 -6.81
CA GLY A 124 -12.47 1.15 -6.83
C GLY A 124 -12.97 1.57 -5.44
N GLY A 125 -12.30 1.15 -4.37
CA GLY A 125 -12.73 1.36 -2.99
C GLY A 125 -13.67 0.27 -2.47
N GLY A 126 -14.24 0.50 -1.30
CA GLY A 126 -15.10 -0.47 -0.62
C GLY A 126 -15.38 -0.06 0.83
N VAL A 127 -15.41 -1.04 1.72
CA VAL A 127 -15.75 -0.82 3.14
C VAL A 127 -14.78 0.16 3.82
N VAL A 128 -15.36 1.17 4.46
CA VAL A 128 -14.60 2.31 5.03
C VAL A 128 -13.55 1.87 6.04
N HIS A 129 -13.89 0.94 6.94
CA HIS A 129 -12.96 0.48 7.97
C HIS A 129 -11.77 -0.31 7.39
N GLY A 130 -11.97 -1.07 6.31
CA GLY A 130 -10.90 -1.81 5.64
C GLY A 130 -9.92 -0.87 4.93
N TYR A 131 -10.43 0.06 4.12
CA TYR A 131 -9.58 1.05 3.45
C TYR A 131 -8.97 2.07 4.41
N GLY A 132 -9.66 2.41 5.48
CA GLY A 132 -9.09 3.22 6.56
C GLY A 132 -7.90 2.52 7.23
N LEU A 133 -7.99 1.21 7.45
CA LEU A 133 -6.88 0.41 7.97
C LEU A 133 -5.72 0.34 6.95
N ALA A 134 -6.02 0.16 5.65
CA ALA A 134 -5.00 0.16 4.60
C ALA A 134 -4.28 1.52 4.51
N ALA A 135 -5.02 2.63 4.56
CA ALA A 135 -4.45 3.97 4.58
C ALA A 135 -3.54 4.20 5.80
N SER A 136 -3.93 3.70 6.98
CA SER A 136 -3.08 3.81 8.18
C SER A 136 -1.79 2.97 8.10
N GLN A 137 -1.75 1.90 7.30
CA GLN A 137 -0.48 1.21 7.03
C GLN A 137 0.48 2.10 6.22
N LEU A 138 -0.04 2.85 5.26
CA LEU A 138 0.76 3.83 4.50
C LEU A 138 1.26 4.99 5.37
N GLU A 139 0.43 5.45 6.32
CA GLU A 139 0.86 6.45 7.31
C GLU A 139 2.03 5.95 8.17
N ARG A 140 2.12 4.64 8.47
CA ARG A 140 3.28 4.05 9.18
C ARG A 140 4.57 4.19 8.37
N ILE A 141 4.52 4.03 7.04
CA ILE A 141 5.69 4.22 6.15
C ILE A 141 6.19 5.66 6.26
N LYS A 142 5.29 6.62 6.17
CA LYS A 142 5.64 8.05 6.31
C LYS A 142 6.15 8.40 7.71
N ALA A 143 5.55 7.85 8.75
CA ALA A 143 5.99 8.06 10.14
C ALA A 143 7.42 7.56 10.38
N LYS A 144 7.88 6.54 9.62
CA LYS A 144 9.28 6.10 9.63
C LYS A 144 10.22 7.05 8.88
N GLY A 145 9.70 8.06 8.18
CA GLY A 145 10.48 9.00 7.38
C GLY A 145 10.85 8.49 5.98
N LEU A 146 10.25 7.39 5.54
CA LEU A 146 10.45 6.86 4.19
C LEU A 146 9.59 7.64 3.19
N LYS A 147 10.16 7.94 2.03
CA LYS A 147 9.43 8.58 0.94
C LYS A 147 8.49 7.58 0.29
N LEU A 148 7.21 7.93 0.23
CA LEU A 148 6.14 7.09 -0.30
C LEU A 148 5.64 7.64 -1.65
N THR A 149 5.72 6.81 -2.68
CA THR A 149 5.08 7.06 -3.98
C THR A 149 3.96 6.05 -4.21
N ILE A 150 2.79 6.51 -4.65
CA ILE A 150 1.71 5.64 -5.11
C ILE A 150 1.58 5.75 -6.61
N CYS A 151 1.56 4.59 -7.28
CA CYS A 151 1.29 4.45 -8.71
C CYS A 151 -0.13 3.93 -8.93
N VAL A 152 -0.83 4.53 -9.89
CA VAL A 152 -2.19 4.17 -10.26
C VAL A 152 -2.25 3.95 -11.77
N ASP A 153 -2.32 2.70 -12.20
CA ASP A 153 -2.39 2.38 -13.61
C ASP A 153 -3.82 2.51 -14.16
N LYS A 154 -4.83 2.09 -13.38
CA LYS A 154 -6.22 2.06 -13.83
C LYS A 154 -7.17 2.83 -12.93
N VAL A 155 -7.16 2.52 -11.61
CA VAL A 155 -8.13 3.07 -10.68
C VAL A 155 -7.60 3.13 -9.25
N ALA A 156 -7.79 4.28 -8.61
CA ALA A 156 -7.70 4.46 -7.16
C ALA A 156 -8.83 5.42 -6.74
N ALA A 157 -10.03 4.87 -6.59
CA ALA A 157 -11.24 5.64 -6.32
C ALA A 157 -11.78 5.34 -4.90
N SER A 158 -12.50 6.29 -4.30
CA SER A 158 -13.11 6.13 -2.99
C SER A 158 -12.09 5.65 -1.94
N GLY A 159 -12.26 4.47 -1.34
CA GLY A 159 -11.26 3.85 -0.45
C GLY A 159 -9.87 3.72 -1.07
N GLY A 160 -9.77 3.43 -2.38
CA GLY A 160 -8.49 3.43 -3.10
C GLY A 160 -7.82 4.79 -3.11
N TYR A 161 -8.60 5.87 -3.25
CA TYR A 161 -8.07 7.23 -3.13
C TYR A 161 -7.74 7.62 -1.68
N MET A 162 -8.48 7.07 -0.71
CA MET A 162 -8.13 7.22 0.71
C MET A 162 -6.72 6.70 0.98
N MET A 163 -6.31 5.60 0.34
CA MET A 163 -4.92 5.14 0.39
C MET A 163 -3.99 6.07 -0.41
N ALA A 164 -4.35 6.39 -1.65
CA ALA A 164 -3.48 7.16 -2.54
C ALA A 164 -3.16 8.55 -1.99
N CYS A 165 -4.11 9.20 -1.32
CA CYS A 165 -3.90 10.55 -0.79
C CYS A 165 -2.85 10.63 0.33
N VAL A 166 -2.45 9.54 0.96
CA VAL A 166 -1.41 9.51 2.01
C VAL A 166 0.00 9.73 1.42
N ALA A 167 0.25 9.36 0.18
CA ALA A 167 1.58 9.38 -0.44
C ALA A 167 2.20 10.78 -0.53
N ASP A 168 3.52 10.86 -0.57
CA ASP A 168 4.23 12.11 -0.90
C ASP A 168 4.03 12.46 -2.38
N LYS A 169 3.99 11.44 -3.24
CA LYS A 169 3.77 11.59 -4.68
C LYS A 169 2.78 10.55 -5.20
N ILE A 170 1.83 11.00 -6.02
CA ILE A 170 0.95 10.14 -6.79
C ILE A 170 1.39 10.23 -8.26
N VAL A 171 1.58 9.07 -8.89
CA VAL A 171 1.85 8.91 -10.32
C VAL A 171 0.71 8.10 -10.90
N CYS A 172 0.02 8.63 -11.90
CA CYS A 172 -1.09 7.93 -12.51
C CYS A 172 -0.98 7.92 -14.03
N ALA A 173 -1.51 6.87 -14.66
CA ALA A 173 -1.68 6.83 -16.09
C ALA A 173 -2.69 7.90 -16.55
N ASN A 174 -2.60 8.35 -17.80
CA ASN A 174 -3.42 9.46 -18.31
C ASN A 174 -4.94 9.22 -18.24
N PHE A 175 -5.37 7.97 -18.28
CA PHE A 175 -6.77 7.57 -18.20
C PHE A 175 -7.11 6.86 -16.88
N ALA A 176 -6.24 6.90 -15.89
CA ALA A 176 -6.55 6.35 -14.58
C ALA A 176 -7.66 7.15 -13.91
N ILE A 177 -8.58 6.45 -13.29
CA ILE A 177 -9.66 7.03 -12.49
C ILE A 177 -9.13 7.22 -11.07
N ILE A 178 -9.09 8.46 -10.61
CA ILE A 178 -8.68 8.81 -9.23
C ILE A 178 -9.70 9.76 -8.61
N GLY A 179 -9.89 9.67 -7.31
CA GLY A 179 -10.84 10.53 -6.58
C GLY A 179 -12.07 9.78 -6.13
N SER A 180 -13.27 10.16 -6.61
CA SER A 180 -14.55 9.62 -6.11
C SER A 180 -14.63 9.69 -4.57
N ILE A 181 -14.45 10.92 -4.05
CA ILE A 181 -14.44 11.19 -2.60
C ILE A 181 -15.88 11.33 -2.14
N GLY A 182 -16.50 10.19 -1.87
CA GLY A 182 -17.89 10.10 -1.45
C GLY A 182 -18.15 8.84 -0.64
N VAL A 183 -19.34 8.77 -0.05
CA VAL A 183 -19.81 7.60 0.72
C VAL A 183 -21.18 7.18 0.19
N ILE A 184 -21.33 5.90 -0.09
CA ILE A 184 -22.58 5.31 -0.55
C ILE A 184 -22.96 4.14 0.37
N ALA A 185 -24.24 4.02 0.66
CA ALA A 185 -24.81 2.81 1.26
C ALA A 185 -26.05 2.41 0.48
N GLN A 186 -26.13 1.14 0.11
CA GLN A 186 -27.25 0.56 -0.63
C GLN A 186 -27.77 -0.67 0.12
N MET A 187 -29.07 -0.70 0.32
CA MET A 187 -29.72 -1.79 1.04
C MET A 187 -31.12 -2.04 0.44
N PRO A 188 -31.43 -3.27 0.00
CA PRO A 188 -32.81 -3.61 -0.36
C PRO A 188 -33.69 -3.66 0.88
N ASN A 189 -34.99 -3.36 0.73
CA ASN A 189 -35.96 -3.58 1.79
C ASN A 189 -37.08 -4.50 1.31
N PHE A 190 -37.22 -5.65 1.93
CA PHE A 190 -38.19 -6.71 1.61
C PHE A 190 -39.45 -6.69 2.50
N ASN A 191 -39.64 -5.69 3.35
CA ASN A 191 -40.76 -5.64 4.29
C ASN A 191 -42.12 -5.81 3.59
N LYS A 192 -42.34 -5.11 2.47
CA LYS A 192 -43.59 -5.21 1.71
C LYS A 192 -43.82 -6.61 1.13
N LEU A 193 -42.73 -7.29 0.71
CA LEU A 193 -42.79 -8.66 0.20
C LEU A 193 -43.19 -9.64 1.30
N LEU A 194 -42.61 -9.52 2.49
CA LEU A 194 -42.95 -10.33 3.64
C LEU A 194 -44.43 -10.17 4.04
N LYS A 195 -44.88 -8.91 4.20
CA LYS A 195 -46.28 -8.60 4.51
C LYS A 195 -47.26 -9.17 3.49
N LYS A 196 -46.92 -9.13 2.19
CA LYS A 196 -47.74 -9.69 1.11
C LYS A 196 -47.89 -11.20 1.19
N ASN A 197 -46.95 -11.89 1.84
CA ASN A 197 -46.93 -13.34 1.98
C ASN A 197 -47.29 -13.78 3.40
N ASP A 198 -47.96 -12.93 4.20
CA ASP A 198 -48.36 -13.18 5.60
C ASP A 198 -47.19 -13.66 6.48
N ILE A 199 -46.00 -13.11 6.26
CA ILE A 199 -44.79 -13.39 7.04
C ILE A 199 -44.52 -12.20 7.96
N ASP A 200 -44.55 -12.43 9.27
CA ASP A 200 -44.16 -11.42 10.26
C ASP A 200 -42.65 -11.44 10.47
N PHE A 201 -42.09 -10.25 10.63
CA PHE A 201 -40.68 -10.05 10.98
C PHE A 201 -40.62 -9.30 12.31
N GLU A 202 -40.10 -9.97 13.33
CA GLU A 202 -39.88 -9.39 14.64
C GLU A 202 -38.45 -9.00 14.86
N GLN A 203 -38.21 -7.76 15.31
CA GLN A 203 -36.91 -7.24 15.66
C GLN A 203 -36.97 -6.55 17.03
N HIS A 204 -36.22 -7.08 17.98
CA HIS A 204 -36.09 -6.51 19.31
C HIS A 204 -34.73 -5.86 19.47
N THR A 205 -34.71 -4.56 19.80
CA THR A 205 -33.47 -3.80 20.01
C THR A 205 -33.52 -3.09 21.36
N ALA A 206 -32.36 -2.91 21.97
CA ALA A 206 -32.16 -2.02 23.10
C ALA A 206 -31.23 -0.89 22.69
N GLY A 207 -31.67 0.36 23.00
CA GLY A 207 -31.03 1.60 22.51
C GLY A 207 -31.71 2.14 21.25
N ASP A 208 -32.02 3.46 21.27
CA ASP A 208 -32.89 4.15 20.31
C ASP A 208 -32.42 4.02 18.85
N PHE A 209 -31.12 4.04 18.64
CA PHE A 209 -30.51 3.97 17.30
C PHE A 209 -29.61 2.73 17.08
N LYS A 210 -29.90 1.64 17.81
CA LYS A 210 -29.17 0.37 17.60
C LYS A 210 -29.30 -0.15 16.16
N ARG A 211 -30.43 0.17 15.51
CA ARG A 211 -30.73 -0.09 14.09
C ARG A 211 -31.49 1.11 13.52
N THR A 212 -30.91 1.80 12.58
CA THR A 212 -31.54 2.91 11.86
C THR A 212 -32.36 2.42 10.68
N LEU A 213 -31.78 1.51 9.87
CA LEU A 213 -32.45 0.85 8.74
C LEU A 213 -32.33 -0.68 8.82
N THR A 214 -33.29 -1.37 8.23
CA THR A 214 -33.39 -2.83 8.23
C THR A 214 -33.79 -3.35 6.85
N VAL A 215 -33.31 -4.54 6.51
CA VAL A 215 -33.63 -5.22 5.24
C VAL A 215 -35.04 -5.80 5.24
N PHE A 216 -35.56 -6.26 6.39
CA PHE A 216 -36.84 -6.99 6.48
C PHE A 216 -37.90 -6.24 7.26
N GLY A 217 -37.52 -5.44 8.24
CA GLY A 217 -38.46 -4.66 9.03
C GLY A 217 -38.91 -3.39 8.30
N GLU A 218 -39.85 -2.68 8.92
CA GLU A 218 -40.32 -1.39 8.43
C GLU A 218 -39.31 -0.29 8.73
N ASN A 219 -38.96 0.49 7.69
CA ASN A 219 -38.09 1.64 7.81
C ASN A 219 -38.94 2.91 7.88
N ASN A 220 -38.76 3.72 8.91
CA ASN A 220 -39.42 5.01 9.11
C ASN A 220 -38.55 6.19 8.66
N ASP A 221 -39.13 7.38 8.65
CA ASP A 221 -38.42 8.58 8.19
C ASP A 221 -37.37 9.06 9.18
N GLU A 222 -37.57 8.85 10.48
CA GLU A 222 -36.58 9.14 11.51
C GLU A 222 -35.30 8.29 11.34
N GLY A 223 -35.48 6.98 11.15
CA GLY A 223 -34.36 6.07 10.87
C GLY A 223 -33.61 6.42 9.59
N ARG A 224 -34.34 6.84 8.52
CA ARG A 224 -33.72 7.32 7.27
C ARG A 224 -32.92 8.61 7.49
N ALA A 225 -33.49 9.56 8.23
CA ALA A 225 -32.81 10.83 8.53
C ALA A 225 -31.53 10.59 9.35
N LYS A 226 -31.61 9.74 10.37
CA LYS A 226 -30.44 9.36 11.19
C LYS A 226 -29.38 8.66 10.36
N PHE A 227 -29.76 7.69 9.54
CA PHE A 227 -28.81 6.96 8.66
C PHE A 227 -28.11 7.90 7.67
N LYS A 228 -28.86 8.86 7.09
CA LYS A 228 -28.27 9.88 6.21
C LYS A 228 -27.25 10.74 6.94
N ALA A 229 -27.57 11.18 8.17
CA ALA A 229 -26.63 11.94 8.99
C ALA A 229 -25.36 11.16 9.31
N GLU A 230 -25.44 9.85 9.56
CA GLU A 230 -24.28 8.98 9.75
C GLU A 230 -23.40 8.88 8.49
N LEU A 231 -24.01 8.80 7.29
CA LEU A 231 -23.26 8.84 6.02
C LEU A 231 -22.56 10.18 5.80
N GLU A 232 -23.22 11.30 6.12
CA GLU A 232 -22.64 12.64 6.03
C GLU A 232 -21.45 12.81 7.01
N GLU A 233 -21.56 12.24 8.22
CA GLU A 233 -20.46 12.24 9.19
C GLU A 233 -19.24 11.46 8.65
N VAL A 234 -19.45 10.27 8.11
CA VAL A 234 -18.37 9.47 7.49
C VAL A 234 -17.76 10.21 6.29
N HIS A 235 -18.59 10.87 5.47
CA HIS A 235 -18.09 11.69 4.35
C HIS A 235 -17.25 12.87 4.86
N GLY A 236 -17.69 13.53 5.94
CA GLY A 236 -16.93 14.59 6.61
C GLY A 236 -15.56 14.09 7.10
N MET A 237 -15.52 12.91 7.72
CA MET A 237 -14.26 12.30 8.13
C MET A 237 -13.33 12.03 6.93
N PHE A 238 -13.87 11.52 5.82
CA PHE A 238 -13.09 11.26 4.60
C PHE A 238 -12.55 12.57 4.00
N LYS A 239 -13.38 13.63 3.87
CA LYS A 239 -12.93 14.96 3.42
C LYS A 239 -11.79 15.50 4.29
N ASN A 240 -11.92 15.42 5.61
CA ASN A 240 -10.91 15.87 6.55
C ASN A 240 -9.59 15.08 6.40
N PHE A 241 -9.69 13.77 6.20
CA PHE A 241 -8.53 12.92 5.98
C PHE A 241 -7.78 13.31 4.69
N VAL A 242 -8.50 13.51 3.60
CA VAL A 242 -7.91 13.96 2.32
C VAL A 242 -7.30 15.35 2.46
N SER A 243 -8.00 16.31 3.04
CA SER A 243 -7.50 17.69 3.24
C SER A 243 -6.20 17.73 4.04
N ARG A 244 -6.09 16.90 5.09
CA ARG A 244 -4.86 16.80 5.89
C ARG A 244 -3.67 16.29 5.07
N ASN A 245 -3.89 15.33 4.18
CA ASN A 245 -2.84 14.74 3.37
C ASN A 245 -2.58 15.52 2.07
N ARG A 246 -3.55 16.30 1.59
CA ARG A 246 -3.51 17.08 0.35
C ARG A 246 -3.98 18.53 0.59
N PRO A 247 -3.22 19.33 1.34
CA PRO A 247 -3.66 20.66 1.79
C PRO A 247 -3.83 21.69 0.65
N THR A 248 -3.28 21.43 -0.52
CA THR A 248 -3.43 22.28 -1.70
C THR A 248 -4.69 21.97 -2.53
N LEU A 249 -5.40 20.88 -2.19
CA LEU A 249 -6.59 20.46 -2.91
C LEU A 249 -7.82 21.21 -2.35
N ASP A 250 -8.62 21.83 -3.24
CA ASP A 250 -9.92 22.39 -2.86
C ASP A 250 -10.93 21.25 -2.68
N ILE A 251 -11.02 20.77 -1.44
CA ILE A 251 -11.79 19.57 -1.10
C ILE A 251 -13.28 19.72 -1.45
N GLU A 252 -13.85 20.92 -1.31
CA GLU A 252 -15.28 21.14 -1.57
C GLU A 252 -15.61 21.02 -3.07
N LYS A 253 -14.64 21.27 -3.95
CA LYS A 253 -14.82 21.08 -5.39
C LYS A 253 -14.67 19.64 -5.86
N VAL A 254 -13.86 18.84 -5.18
CA VAL A 254 -13.50 17.49 -5.64
C VAL A 254 -14.19 16.38 -4.86
N ALA A 255 -14.77 16.68 -3.68
CA ALA A 255 -15.45 15.69 -2.86
C ALA A 255 -16.97 15.67 -3.14
N THR A 256 -17.33 15.59 -4.40
CA THR A 256 -18.73 15.51 -4.87
C THR A 256 -19.22 14.06 -4.98
N GLY A 257 -18.32 13.10 -4.84
CA GLY A 257 -18.61 11.67 -5.04
C GLY A 257 -18.39 11.19 -6.49
N GLU A 258 -17.93 12.08 -7.38
CA GLU A 258 -17.58 11.73 -8.76
C GLU A 258 -16.21 11.04 -8.87
#